data_0029a37ed3960792786593c0e6cef523
#
_entry.id   0029a37ed3960792786593c0e6cef523
#
_cell.length_a   1.000
_cell.length_b   1.000
_cell.length_c   1.000
_cell.angle_alpha   90.00
_cell.angle_beta   90.00
_cell.angle_gamma   90.00
#
_symmetry.space_group_name_H-M   'P 1'
#
loop_
_entity.id
_entity.type
_entity.pdbx_description
1 polymer ?
#
loop_
_entity_poly.entity_id
_entity_poly.type
_entity_poly.pdbx_seq_one_letter_code
_entity_poly.pdbx_strand_id
1 'polypeptide(L)'
;HLFLEGDPDEGLRLRDLVDVHDLLCHFAQQPGFWASLVARAHELGFERPLFYGLQHAQRLFATPVPAETLQNLASAAPLWPIRKLMEGLINRALLPGHPDHPSRSASLARWLIYVRAHWLRMPPILLTRHLWFKAWLRFRGVRKRVDLAQLDLKQQ
;
A
#
# COMPACT_ATOMS: atom_id res chain seq x y z
N HIS A 1 -1.12 7.52 -2.33
CA HIS A 1 -2.13 6.61 -1.80
C HIS A 1 -1.56 5.20 -1.60
N LEU A 2 -1.04 4.54 -2.66
CA LEU A 2 -0.63 3.14 -2.65
C LEU A 2 0.24 2.72 -1.46
N PHE A 3 1.23 3.54 -1.08
CA PHE A 3 2.17 3.25 0.01
C PHE A 3 1.88 4.03 1.29
N LEU A 4 0.84 4.86 1.30
CA LEU A 4 0.50 5.73 2.41
C LEU A 4 -0.82 5.37 3.09
N GLU A 5 -1.82 4.88 2.37
CA GLU A 5 -3.20 4.72 2.83
C GLU A 5 -3.83 3.38 2.42
N GLY A 6 -3.09 2.28 2.52
CA GLY A 6 -3.66 0.98 2.22
C GLY A 6 -4.91 0.71 3.10
N ASP A 7 -6.12 0.77 2.55
CA ASP A 7 -7.28 0.16 3.22
C ASP A 7 -7.13 -1.36 3.10
N PRO A 8 -7.19 -2.13 4.19
CA PRO A 8 -7.09 -3.58 4.14
C PRO A 8 -8.20 -4.23 3.31
N ASP A 9 -9.32 -3.54 3.10
CA ASP A 9 -10.45 -4.03 2.32
C ASP A 9 -10.32 -3.68 0.83
N GLU A 10 -9.65 -2.57 0.48
CA GLU A 10 -9.36 -2.20 -0.91
C GLU A 10 -7.98 -2.70 -1.40
N GLY A 11 -7.06 -2.88 -0.49
CA GLY A 11 -5.72 -3.45 -0.70
C GLY A 11 -4.78 -2.59 -1.55
N LEU A 12 -3.50 -2.95 -1.51
CA LEU A 12 -2.54 -2.52 -2.52
C LEU A 12 -2.96 -3.18 -3.85
N ARG A 13 -3.40 -2.40 -4.82
CA ARG A 13 -3.82 -2.93 -6.11
C ARG A 13 -2.64 -2.89 -7.07
N LEU A 14 -2.36 -4.02 -7.71
CA LEU A 14 -1.38 -4.09 -8.79
C LEU A 14 -1.70 -3.07 -9.90
N ARG A 15 -2.98 -2.81 -10.13
CA ARG A 15 -3.47 -1.81 -11.08
C ARG A 15 -2.92 -0.42 -10.79
N ASP A 16 -2.94 0.03 -9.53
CA ASP A 16 -2.44 1.36 -9.18
C ASP A 16 -0.94 1.49 -9.46
N LEU A 17 -0.19 0.39 -9.36
CA LEU A 17 1.22 0.38 -9.69
C LEU A 17 1.45 0.36 -11.22
N VAL A 18 0.55 -0.26 -12.00
CA VAL A 18 0.55 -0.16 -13.48
C VAL A 18 0.27 1.29 -13.89
N ASP A 19 -0.73 1.94 -13.29
CA ASP A 19 -1.04 3.34 -13.58
C ASP A 19 0.18 4.25 -13.28
N VAL A 20 0.91 3.98 -12.19
CA VAL A 20 2.18 4.68 -11.88
C VAL A 20 3.23 4.40 -12.94
N HIS A 21 3.38 3.14 -13.38
CA HIS A 21 4.32 2.78 -14.45
C HIS A 21 4.03 3.55 -15.75
N ASP A 22 2.78 3.56 -16.18
CA ASP A 22 2.35 4.23 -17.41
C ASP A 22 2.60 5.75 -17.35
N LEU A 23 2.26 6.38 -16.23
CA LEU A 23 2.54 7.80 -15.99
C LEU A 23 4.05 8.09 -16.03
N LEU A 24 4.86 7.27 -15.36
CA LEU A 24 6.31 7.46 -15.37
C LEU A 24 6.90 7.30 -16.76
N CYS A 25 6.48 6.29 -17.54
CA CYS A 25 6.93 6.10 -18.93
C CYS A 25 6.53 7.27 -19.83
N HIS A 26 5.31 7.80 -19.64
CA HIS A 26 4.84 8.95 -20.41
C HIS A 26 5.65 10.22 -20.11
N PHE A 27 5.80 10.56 -18.82
CA PHE A 27 6.46 11.80 -18.43
C PHE A 27 8.00 11.73 -18.45
N ALA A 28 8.59 10.53 -18.40
CA ALA A 28 10.04 10.33 -18.48
C ALA A 28 10.66 10.90 -19.76
N GLN A 29 9.86 11.09 -20.81
CA GLN A 29 10.31 11.68 -22.07
C GLN A 29 10.54 13.20 -21.98
N GLN A 30 10.01 13.85 -20.93
CA GLN A 30 10.16 15.29 -20.76
C GLN A 30 11.50 15.62 -20.09
N PRO A 31 12.27 16.56 -20.65
CA PRO A 31 13.54 16.99 -20.04
C PRO A 31 13.32 17.51 -18.63
N GLY A 32 14.15 17.05 -17.69
CA GLY A 32 14.09 17.49 -16.30
C GLY A 32 12.97 16.88 -15.44
N PHE A 33 12.14 16.00 -16.00
CA PHE A 33 11.05 15.36 -15.26
C PHE A 33 11.51 14.69 -13.95
N TRP A 34 12.56 13.86 -14.02
CA TRP A 34 13.04 13.13 -12.85
C TRP A 34 13.56 14.03 -11.73
N ALA A 35 14.28 15.11 -12.10
CA ALA A 35 14.76 16.10 -11.15
C ALA A 35 13.58 16.84 -10.48
N SER A 36 12.59 17.24 -11.28
CA SER A 36 11.38 17.92 -10.79
C SER A 36 10.56 17.01 -9.88
N LEU A 37 10.44 15.73 -10.23
CA LEU A 37 9.73 14.73 -9.41
C LEU A 37 10.39 14.56 -8.03
N VAL A 38 11.71 14.46 -7.97
CA VAL A 38 12.46 14.36 -6.71
C VAL A 38 12.33 15.64 -5.89
N ALA A 39 12.50 16.82 -6.52
CA ALA A 39 12.35 18.10 -5.84
C ALA A 39 10.94 18.25 -5.24
N ARG A 40 9.92 17.87 -6.01
CA ARG A 40 8.53 17.94 -5.53
C ARG A 40 8.26 16.96 -4.39
N ALA A 41 8.85 15.77 -4.44
CA ALA A 41 8.75 14.80 -3.35
C ALA A 41 9.41 15.33 -2.07
N HIS A 42 10.53 16.04 -2.18
CA HIS A 42 11.20 16.71 -1.06
C HIS A 42 10.31 17.80 -0.44
N GLU A 43 9.74 18.68 -1.25
CA GLU A 43 8.83 19.73 -0.79
C GLU A 43 7.64 19.19 -0.01
N LEU A 44 7.11 18.04 -0.43
CA LEU A 44 5.92 17.42 0.14
C LEU A 44 6.21 16.40 1.23
N GLY A 45 7.48 16.07 1.51
CA GLY A 45 7.87 15.00 2.44
C GLY A 45 7.47 13.60 1.96
N PHE A 46 7.47 13.38 0.64
CA PHE A 46 7.06 12.13 0.01
C PHE A 46 8.22 11.30 -0.57
N GLU A 47 9.45 11.59 -0.19
CA GLU A 47 10.64 10.90 -0.69
C GLU A 47 10.59 9.40 -0.46
N ARG A 48 10.18 8.98 0.75
CA ARG A 48 10.12 7.57 1.11
C ARG A 48 9.02 6.80 0.35
N PRO A 49 7.77 7.28 0.25
CA PRO A 49 6.76 6.70 -0.62
C PRO A 49 7.18 6.65 -2.09
N LEU A 50 7.80 7.72 -2.59
CA LEU A 50 8.30 7.78 -3.97
C LEU A 50 9.40 6.75 -4.19
N PHE A 51 10.37 6.63 -3.29
CA PHE A 51 11.42 5.62 -3.36
C PHE A 51 10.85 4.20 -3.53
N TYR A 52 9.88 3.82 -2.70
CA TYR A 52 9.23 2.51 -2.80
C TYR A 52 8.45 2.36 -4.12
N GLY A 53 7.71 3.37 -4.53
CA GLY A 53 6.96 3.37 -5.79
C GLY A 53 7.86 3.14 -6.99
N LEU A 54 8.94 3.91 -7.11
CA LEU A 54 9.91 3.79 -8.19
C LEU A 54 10.63 2.44 -8.18
N GLN A 55 11.06 1.97 -7.01
CA GLN A 55 11.74 0.69 -6.87
C GLN A 55 10.85 -0.48 -7.30
N HIS A 56 9.56 -0.47 -6.92
CA HIS A 56 8.63 -1.54 -7.30
C HIS A 56 8.20 -1.43 -8.76
N ALA A 57 7.98 -0.23 -9.31
CA ALA A 57 7.70 -0.03 -10.71
C ALA A 57 8.88 -0.52 -11.60
N GLN A 58 10.11 -0.18 -11.23
CA GLN A 58 11.30 -0.66 -11.92
C GLN A 58 11.43 -2.18 -11.87
N ARG A 59 11.19 -2.78 -10.68
CA ARG A 59 11.36 -4.22 -10.49
C ARG A 59 10.29 -5.06 -11.17
N LEU A 60 9.03 -4.63 -11.14
CA LEU A 60 7.89 -5.41 -11.65
C LEU A 60 7.59 -5.15 -13.11
N PHE A 61 7.82 -3.92 -13.59
CA PHE A 61 7.46 -3.50 -14.93
C PHE A 61 8.66 -3.02 -15.77
N ALA A 62 9.89 -3.13 -15.24
CA ALA A 62 11.10 -2.62 -15.90
C ALA A 62 10.98 -1.12 -16.25
N THR A 63 10.27 -0.31 -15.45
CA THR A 63 10.15 1.13 -15.64
C THR A 63 11.53 1.76 -15.78
N PRO A 64 11.81 2.60 -16.78
CA PRO A 64 13.14 3.17 -17.03
C PRO A 64 13.47 4.30 -16.04
N VAL A 65 13.64 3.95 -14.76
CA VAL A 65 14.00 4.89 -13.70
C VAL A 65 15.52 5.09 -13.71
N PRO A 66 16.04 6.34 -13.86
CA PRO A 66 17.47 6.61 -13.81
C PRO A 66 18.05 6.23 -12.44
N ALA A 67 19.26 5.66 -12.44
CA ALA A 67 19.93 5.27 -11.21
C ALA A 67 20.16 6.46 -10.26
N GLU A 68 20.45 7.64 -10.81
CA GLU A 68 20.62 8.90 -10.06
C GLU A 68 19.35 9.27 -9.28
N THR A 69 18.17 9.06 -9.87
CA THR A 69 16.88 9.35 -9.21
C THR A 69 16.72 8.51 -7.94
N LEU A 70 17.04 7.22 -8.01
CA LEU A 70 17.00 6.34 -6.85
C LEU A 70 18.10 6.67 -5.83
N GLN A 71 19.28 7.07 -6.29
CA GLN A 71 20.36 7.51 -5.40
C GLN A 71 19.99 8.79 -4.64
N ASN A 72 19.38 9.77 -5.30
CA ASN A 72 18.92 11.01 -4.68
C ASN A 72 17.85 10.75 -3.60
N LEU A 73 17.06 9.70 -3.75
CA LEU A 73 16.07 9.27 -2.78
C LEU A 73 16.62 8.28 -1.73
N ALA A 74 17.86 7.80 -1.89
CA ALA A 74 18.44 6.79 -1.02
C ALA A 74 18.59 7.26 0.43
N SER A 75 18.78 8.56 0.66
CA SER A 75 18.84 9.16 2.01
C SER A 75 17.52 9.00 2.78
N ALA A 76 16.39 8.98 2.07
CA ALA A 76 15.07 8.76 2.64
C ALA A 76 14.72 7.26 2.78
N ALA A 77 15.53 6.37 2.18
CA ALA A 77 15.32 4.93 2.29
C ALA A 77 15.51 4.46 3.74
N PRO A 78 14.66 3.57 4.24
CA PRO A 78 14.84 3.02 5.57
C PRO A 78 16.06 2.10 5.62
N LEU A 79 16.53 1.83 6.85
CA LEU A 79 17.60 0.87 7.13
C LEU A 79 17.33 -0.46 6.40
N TRP A 80 18.40 -1.12 5.93
CA TRP A 80 18.34 -2.33 5.13
C TRP A 80 17.38 -3.42 5.67
N PRO A 81 17.34 -3.75 6.98
CA PRO A 81 16.42 -4.78 7.48
C PRO A 81 14.94 -4.37 7.30
N ILE A 82 14.63 -3.09 7.57
CA ILE A 82 13.27 -2.56 7.41
C ILE A 82 12.87 -2.56 5.94
N ARG A 83 13.80 -2.20 5.05
CA ARG A 83 13.57 -2.23 3.60
C ARG A 83 13.25 -3.64 3.12
N LYS A 84 14.03 -4.65 3.53
CA LYS A 84 13.78 -6.07 3.20
C LYS A 84 12.43 -6.57 3.71
N LEU A 85 12.09 -6.23 4.95
CA LEU A 85 10.78 -6.54 5.52
C LEU A 85 9.64 -5.92 4.69
N MET A 86 9.77 -4.64 4.35
CA MET A 86 8.76 -3.92 3.56
C MET A 86 8.64 -4.48 2.13
N GLU A 87 9.75 -4.81 1.47
CA GLU A 87 9.74 -5.49 0.17
C GLU A 87 8.95 -6.81 0.25
N GLY A 88 9.20 -7.62 1.27
CA GLY A 88 8.49 -8.87 1.48
C GLY A 88 6.98 -8.68 1.73
N LEU A 89 6.62 -7.67 2.51
CA LEU A 89 5.21 -7.35 2.78
C LEU A 89 4.50 -6.82 1.54
N ILE A 90 5.12 -5.89 0.82
CA ILE A 90 4.55 -5.28 -0.40
C ILE A 90 4.37 -6.36 -1.48
N ASN A 91 5.37 -7.19 -1.72
CA ASN A 91 5.28 -8.28 -2.70
C ASN A 91 4.10 -9.23 -2.39
N ARG A 92 3.89 -9.57 -1.10
CA ARG A 92 2.75 -10.40 -0.70
C ARG A 92 1.41 -9.67 -0.80
N ALA A 93 1.39 -8.38 -0.46
CA ALA A 93 0.18 -7.56 -0.51
C ALA A 93 -0.31 -7.32 -1.94
N LEU A 94 0.61 -7.24 -2.92
CA LEU A 94 0.32 -7.07 -4.34
C LEU A 94 -0.21 -8.36 -5.01
N LEU A 95 -0.08 -9.53 -4.36
CA LEU A 95 -0.63 -10.76 -4.94
C LEU A 95 -2.14 -10.61 -5.15
N PRO A 96 -2.62 -10.92 -6.36
CA PRO A 96 -4.05 -10.86 -6.66
C PRO A 96 -4.81 -11.83 -5.74
N GLY A 97 -5.92 -11.35 -5.18
CA GLY A 97 -6.82 -12.20 -4.41
C GLY A 97 -7.62 -13.09 -5.34
N HIS A 98 -7.54 -14.41 -5.16
CA HIS A 98 -8.46 -15.31 -5.82
C HIS A 98 -9.73 -15.47 -4.97
N PRO A 99 -10.95 -15.36 -5.53
CA PRO A 99 -12.19 -15.46 -4.75
C PRO A 99 -12.32 -16.78 -3.99
N ASP A 100 -11.92 -17.89 -4.63
CA ASP A 100 -12.05 -19.23 -4.06
C ASP A 100 -10.89 -19.64 -3.17
N HIS A 101 -9.75 -18.95 -3.25
CA HIS A 101 -8.54 -19.25 -2.49
C HIS A 101 -7.96 -17.97 -1.86
N PRO A 102 -8.59 -17.41 -0.82
CA PRO A 102 -8.08 -16.23 -0.15
C PRO A 102 -6.72 -16.50 0.50
N SER A 103 -5.69 -15.82 0.03
CA SER A 103 -4.35 -15.93 0.61
C SER A 103 -4.30 -15.23 1.98
N ARG A 104 -4.25 -16.01 3.07
CA ARG A 104 -4.11 -15.48 4.43
C ARG A 104 -2.84 -14.65 4.59
N SER A 105 -1.75 -15.03 3.91
CA SER A 105 -0.50 -14.29 3.95
C SER A 105 -0.60 -12.91 3.27
N ALA A 106 -1.33 -12.80 2.16
CA ALA A 106 -1.58 -11.53 1.49
C ALA A 106 -2.47 -10.62 2.34
N SER A 107 -3.52 -11.16 2.95
CA SER A 107 -4.40 -10.40 3.87
C SER A 107 -3.63 -9.91 5.09
N LEU A 108 -2.77 -10.74 5.68
CA LEU A 108 -1.91 -10.34 6.80
C LEU A 108 -0.92 -9.25 6.38
N ALA A 109 -0.30 -9.39 5.20
CA ALA A 109 0.65 -8.39 4.69
C ALA A 109 -0.03 -7.03 4.48
N ARG A 110 -1.23 -7.00 3.89
CA ARG A 110 -2.03 -5.77 3.73
C ARG A 110 -2.37 -5.15 5.08
N TRP A 111 -2.79 -5.96 6.03
CA TRP A 111 -3.09 -5.48 7.39
C TRP A 111 -1.86 -4.89 8.09
N LEU A 112 -0.69 -5.53 7.98
CA LEU A 112 0.55 -5.02 8.56
C LEU A 112 0.98 -3.69 7.93
N ILE A 113 0.85 -3.55 6.60
CA ILE A 113 1.13 -2.29 5.90
C ILE A 113 0.16 -1.20 6.37
N TYR A 114 -1.13 -1.52 6.51
CA TYR A 114 -2.14 -0.61 7.02
C TYR A 114 -1.83 -0.14 8.45
N VAL A 115 -1.55 -1.06 9.37
CA VAL A 115 -1.18 -0.73 10.76
C VAL A 115 0.05 0.17 10.79
N ARG A 116 1.10 -0.16 10.00
CA ARG A 116 2.30 0.66 9.91
C ARG A 116 2.01 2.06 9.38
N ALA A 117 1.21 2.20 8.34
CA ALA A 117 0.86 3.50 7.76
C ALA A 117 0.17 4.40 8.78
N HIS A 118 -0.74 3.84 9.58
CA HIS A 118 -1.43 4.56 10.64
C HIS A 118 -0.52 4.86 11.84
N TRP A 119 0.35 3.91 12.22
CA TRP A 119 1.33 4.11 13.28
C TRP A 119 2.25 5.30 13.01
N LEU A 120 2.67 5.50 11.77
CA LEU A 120 3.55 6.62 11.40
C LEU A 120 2.85 7.98 11.39
N ARG A 121 1.51 8.00 11.33
CA ARG A 121 0.71 9.21 11.20
C ARG A 121 -0.06 9.60 12.44
N MET A 122 -0.34 8.63 13.32
CA MET A 122 -1.20 8.83 14.48
C MET A 122 -0.47 8.50 15.77
N PRO A 123 -0.71 9.24 16.87
CA PRO A 123 -0.29 8.82 18.19
C PRO A 123 -0.81 7.41 18.52
N PRO A 124 -0.03 6.55 19.21
CA PRO A 124 -0.38 5.15 19.45
C PRO A 124 -1.74 4.96 20.15
N ILE A 125 -2.14 5.91 20.98
CA ILE A 125 -3.46 5.87 21.68
C ILE A 125 -4.61 6.03 20.66
N LEU A 126 -4.49 6.91 19.67
CA LEU A 126 -5.50 7.07 18.63
C LEU A 126 -5.52 5.87 17.68
N LEU A 127 -4.37 5.28 17.40
CA LEU A 127 -4.27 4.07 16.58
C LEU A 127 -4.99 2.90 17.23
N THR A 128 -4.75 2.62 18.49
CA THR A 128 -5.42 1.53 19.22
C THR A 128 -6.93 1.72 19.26
N ARG A 129 -7.39 2.95 19.52
CA ARG A 129 -8.82 3.29 19.49
C ARG A 129 -9.42 3.09 18.09
N HIS A 130 -8.71 3.50 17.04
CA HIS A 130 -9.16 3.34 15.65
C HIS A 130 -9.24 1.87 15.22
N LEU A 131 -8.21 1.08 15.52
CA LEU A 131 -8.18 -0.36 15.24
C LEU A 131 -9.29 -1.10 16.00
N TRP A 132 -9.50 -0.76 17.28
CA TRP A 132 -10.57 -1.31 18.08
C TRP A 132 -11.96 -0.99 17.50
N PHE A 133 -12.17 0.25 17.09
CA PHE A 133 -13.44 0.67 16.49
C PHE A 133 -13.70 -0.05 15.15
N LYS A 134 -12.69 -0.19 14.29
CA LYS A 134 -12.80 -0.97 13.03
C LYS A 134 -13.07 -2.45 13.30
N ALA A 135 -12.38 -3.05 14.25
CA ALA A 135 -12.63 -4.44 14.66
C ALA A 135 -14.06 -4.63 15.17
N TRP A 136 -14.54 -3.71 16.01
CA TRP A 136 -15.90 -3.74 16.53
C TRP A 136 -16.97 -3.58 15.44
N LEU A 137 -16.77 -2.69 14.47
CA LEU A 137 -17.66 -2.53 13.32
C LEU A 137 -17.71 -3.80 12.45
N ARG A 138 -16.56 -4.45 12.21
CA ARG A 138 -16.50 -5.74 11.51
C ARG A 138 -17.29 -6.83 12.27
N PHE A 139 -17.11 -6.91 13.56
CA PHE A 139 -17.85 -7.84 14.42
C PHE A 139 -19.37 -7.61 14.33
N ARG A 140 -19.81 -6.35 14.36
CA ARG A 140 -21.24 -6.00 14.20
C ARG A 140 -21.75 -6.27 12.78
N GLY A 141 -20.97 -6.00 11.75
CA GLY A 141 -21.34 -6.25 10.36
C GLY A 141 -21.49 -7.74 10.04
N VAL A 142 -20.62 -8.58 10.57
CA VAL A 142 -20.73 -10.05 10.48
C VAL A 142 -21.98 -10.55 11.21
N ARG A 143 -22.25 -10.07 12.42
CA ARG A 143 -23.42 -10.42 13.21
C ARG A 143 -24.72 -10.06 12.48
N LYS A 144 -24.80 -8.86 11.91
CA LYS A 144 -25.97 -8.39 11.16
C LYS A 144 -26.25 -9.23 9.90
N ARG A 145 -25.21 -9.71 9.20
CA ARG A 145 -25.36 -10.60 8.03
C ARG A 145 -25.86 -12.00 8.43
N VAL A 146 -25.37 -12.53 9.53
CA VAL A 146 -25.80 -13.84 10.04
C VAL A 146 -27.27 -13.78 10.47
N ASP A 147 -27.66 -12.70 11.17
CA ASP A 147 -29.05 -12.51 11.60
C ASP A 147 -30.01 -12.39 10.43
N LEU A 148 -29.64 -11.67 9.34
CA LEU A 148 -30.45 -11.55 8.13
C LEU A 148 -30.57 -12.90 7.39
N ALA A 149 -29.48 -13.64 7.24
CA ALA A 149 -29.51 -14.96 6.62
C ALA A 149 -30.39 -15.97 7.39
N GLN A 150 -30.41 -15.88 8.73
CA GLN A 150 -31.30 -16.72 9.55
C GLN A 150 -32.79 -16.33 9.45
N LEU A 151 -33.08 -15.05 9.17
CA LEU A 151 -34.45 -14.59 8.94
C LEU A 151 -35.00 -15.09 7.61
N ASP A 152 -34.18 -15.06 6.54
CA ASP A 152 -34.56 -15.57 5.21
C ASP A 152 -34.85 -17.09 5.24
N LEU A 153 -34.06 -17.85 6.01
CA LEU A 153 -34.25 -19.30 6.17
C LEU A 153 -35.52 -19.67 6.96
N LYS A 154 -36.06 -18.77 7.77
CA LYS A 154 -37.31 -19.00 8.52
C LYS A 154 -38.58 -18.61 7.75
N GLN A 155 -38.42 -17.94 6.60
CA GLN A 155 -39.54 -17.52 5.76
C GLN A 155 -39.78 -18.48 4.54
N GLN A 156 -38.91 -19.50 4.37
CA GLN A 156 -39.07 -20.62 3.44
C GLN A 156 -39.65 -21.85 4.14
#